data_1537e0262f45800d0667b9f614eb59d7
#
_entry.id   1537e0262f45800d0667b9f614eb59d7
#
_cell.length_a   1.000
_cell.length_b   1.000
_cell.length_c   1.000
_cell.angle_alpha   90.00
_cell.angle_beta   90.00
_cell.angle_gamma   90.00
#
_symmetry.space_group_name_H-M   'P 1'
#
loop_
_entity.id
_entity.type
_entity.pdbx_description
1 polymer ?
#
loop_
_entity_poly.entity_id
_entity_poly.type
_entity_poly.pdbx_seq_one_letter_code
_entity_poly.pdbx_strand_id
1 'polypeptide(L)'
;MALRITLKPALPLLPLMPGLSLLGMLAVLVRDAHGGGLPLLQQFAAAAVQPSMDPLVLSSLLNGLQITVVISLLSWGISSVAGVVLGFLSSRSVWDILAGVSWPAVLLRRCMAPLRAIHELIWGLLLLQVFGLNGWVAVCAIAIPYSVLMARVIADQVDCHVSPAIPMLKGTGATPWAVILTGLAPPLAQPICDHLGHRLDCALRSALILGVFGLGGLGTDLSLSLRSLQFQEMWSGLWLLAIAMVVLDRLLRMLRTWSRMLFLPVISPLIAIAWGAHLNLQLSWPVGQWSALFGNVMDGASGLSAALEISWPGVIAATLWITVIACCIATGLPPLLLLVWPSQTSLHLQDVVWGTLRLLPAPLTALLLLMLVKPSLALAGLALGLHHSGVMGRVLMDEIRSTGMGSAQTLKSCGASSRVSWLYGPLADVSRSYLTYATYRMDVILRDTAIIGLVGGAGLGWQLMEALSSFHWWLVLWIVLMSAVLTLLGESLAERLQGCWNSRAMAL
;
A
#
# COMPACT_ATOMS: atom_id res chain seq x y z
N MET A 1 -33.51 9.67 21.62
CA MET A 1 -34.12 8.75 20.64
C MET A 1 -34.31 9.38 19.26
N ALA A 2 -34.64 10.66 19.13
CA ALA A 2 -34.90 11.34 17.84
C ALA A 2 -33.61 11.50 16.95
N LEU A 3 -32.40 11.66 17.54
CA LEU A 3 -31.17 11.81 16.78
C LEU A 3 -30.66 10.48 16.15
N ARG A 4 -31.11 9.33 16.65
CA ARG A 4 -30.78 8.00 16.13
C ARG A 4 -31.47 7.66 14.80
N ILE A 5 -32.65 8.22 14.57
CA ILE A 5 -33.46 7.94 13.35
C ILE A 5 -32.94 8.73 12.14
N THR A 6 -32.34 9.90 12.36
CA THR A 6 -31.83 10.76 11.28
C THR A 6 -30.49 10.38 10.71
N LEU A 7 -29.67 9.65 11.45
CA LEU A 7 -28.34 9.21 10.98
C LEU A 7 -28.35 7.88 10.20
N LYS A 8 -29.35 7.00 10.43
CA LYS A 8 -29.48 5.74 9.69
C LYS A 8 -29.66 5.92 8.17
N PRO A 9 -30.51 6.83 7.68
CA PRO A 9 -30.67 7.05 6.23
C PRO A 9 -29.47 7.77 5.58
N ALA A 10 -28.64 8.49 6.34
CA ALA A 10 -27.46 9.19 5.81
C ALA A 10 -26.21 8.30 5.73
N LEU A 11 -26.16 7.18 6.45
CA LEU A 11 -24.99 6.30 6.51
C LEU A 11 -24.53 5.79 5.13
N PRO A 12 -25.41 5.34 4.22
CA PRO A 12 -25.01 4.89 2.88
C PRO A 12 -24.57 6.02 1.95
N LEU A 13 -24.89 7.28 2.27
CA LEU A 13 -24.47 8.44 1.50
C LEU A 13 -23.05 8.90 1.85
N LEU A 14 -22.55 8.58 3.04
CA LEU A 14 -21.22 8.98 3.48
C LEU A 14 -20.09 8.50 2.57
N PRO A 15 -20.05 7.24 2.07
CA PRO A 15 -19.04 6.82 1.11
C PRO A 15 -19.13 7.52 -0.26
N LEU A 16 -20.29 8.08 -0.60
CA LEU A 16 -20.51 8.78 -1.88
C LEU A 16 -20.07 10.24 -1.83
N MET A 17 -20.09 10.88 -0.65
CA MET A 17 -19.72 12.28 -0.48
C MET A 17 -18.34 12.62 -1.06
N PRO A 18 -17.28 11.82 -0.81
CA PRO A 18 -15.97 12.06 -1.42
C PRO A 18 -15.99 12.03 -2.95
N GLY A 19 -16.90 11.24 -3.53
CA GLY A 19 -17.05 11.13 -4.99
C GLY A 19 -17.53 12.43 -5.66
N LEU A 20 -18.18 13.35 -4.92
CA LEU A 20 -18.56 14.65 -5.45
C LEU A 20 -17.35 15.52 -5.83
N SER A 21 -16.21 15.30 -5.18
CA SER A 21 -14.94 15.97 -5.53
C SER A 21 -14.47 15.62 -6.94
N LEU A 22 -14.87 14.47 -7.50
CA LEU A 22 -14.57 14.07 -8.88
C LEU A 22 -15.12 15.06 -9.91
N LEU A 23 -16.28 15.72 -9.64
CA LEU A 23 -16.84 16.70 -10.55
C LEU A 23 -15.95 17.94 -10.67
N GLY A 24 -15.50 18.49 -9.53
CA GLY A 24 -14.56 19.60 -9.52
C GLY A 24 -13.22 19.25 -10.15
N MET A 25 -12.74 18.02 -9.90
CA MET A 25 -11.51 17.54 -10.47
C MET A 25 -11.59 17.32 -11.98
N LEU A 26 -12.72 16.78 -12.48
CA LEU A 26 -12.95 16.62 -13.91
C LEU A 26 -12.88 17.99 -14.63
N ALA A 27 -13.43 19.04 -14.03
CA ALA A 27 -13.34 20.39 -14.58
C ALA A 27 -11.88 20.88 -14.67
N VAL A 28 -11.04 20.62 -13.65
CA VAL A 28 -9.61 20.97 -13.68
C VAL A 28 -8.87 20.16 -14.73
N LEU A 29 -9.15 18.87 -14.85
CA LEU A 29 -8.51 17.99 -15.83
C LEU A 29 -8.86 18.40 -17.27
N VAL A 30 -10.12 18.75 -17.54
CA VAL A 30 -10.55 19.22 -18.87
C VAL A 30 -9.89 20.54 -19.21
N ARG A 31 -9.73 21.44 -18.24
CA ARG A 31 -9.05 22.74 -18.45
C ARG A 31 -7.57 22.54 -18.78
N ASP A 32 -6.90 21.61 -18.11
CA ASP A 32 -5.45 21.37 -18.22
C ASP A 32 -5.11 20.32 -19.30
N ALA A 33 -6.14 19.77 -19.99
CA ALA A 33 -5.96 18.79 -21.05
C ALA A 33 -5.31 19.43 -22.29
N HIS A 34 -4.46 18.66 -22.95
CA HIS A 34 -3.89 19.03 -24.24
C HIS A 34 -4.27 18.02 -25.33
N GLY A 35 -4.59 18.53 -26.53
CA GLY A 35 -5.17 17.71 -27.61
C GLY A 35 -4.23 16.66 -28.23
N GLY A 36 -2.92 16.74 -27.99
CA GLY A 36 -1.93 15.83 -28.57
C GLY A 36 -1.87 14.44 -27.94
N GLY A 37 -2.43 14.23 -26.74
CA GLY A 37 -2.32 13.00 -26.00
C GLY A 37 -3.39 11.95 -26.31
N LEU A 38 -4.52 12.35 -26.88
CA LEU A 38 -5.62 11.41 -27.16
C LEU A 38 -5.24 10.29 -28.14
N PRO A 39 -4.51 10.55 -29.25
CA PRO A 39 -4.03 9.50 -30.14
C PRO A 39 -3.08 8.51 -29.44
N LEU A 40 -2.21 9.00 -28.54
CA LEU A 40 -1.31 8.15 -27.76
C LEU A 40 -2.09 7.23 -26.80
N LEU A 41 -3.11 7.77 -26.14
CA LEU A 41 -3.97 6.96 -25.28
C LEU A 41 -4.78 5.91 -26.06
N GLN A 42 -5.23 6.26 -27.27
CA GLN A 42 -5.89 5.29 -28.18
C GLN A 42 -4.92 4.18 -28.59
N GLN A 43 -3.67 4.51 -28.94
CA GLN A 43 -2.61 3.54 -29.22
C GLN A 43 -2.32 2.68 -28.01
N PHE A 44 -2.22 3.25 -26.83
CA PHE A 44 -2.06 2.50 -25.57
C PHE A 44 -3.22 1.52 -25.35
N ALA A 45 -4.47 1.96 -25.53
CA ALA A 45 -5.64 1.10 -25.37
C ALA A 45 -5.71 -0.01 -26.44
N ALA A 46 -5.37 0.31 -27.69
CA ALA A 46 -5.35 -0.69 -28.78
C ALA A 46 -4.25 -1.74 -28.57
N ALA A 47 -3.10 -1.35 -28.05
CA ALA A 47 -1.99 -2.26 -27.72
C ALA A 47 -2.37 -3.30 -26.64
N ALA A 48 -3.38 -3.04 -25.82
CA ALA A 48 -3.87 -4.01 -24.83
C ALA A 48 -4.37 -5.32 -25.46
N VAL A 49 -4.94 -5.22 -26.66
CA VAL A 49 -5.50 -6.38 -27.40
C VAL A 49 -4.45 -7.00 -28.32
N GLN A 50 -3.39 -6.27 -28.63
CA GLN A 50 -2.30 -6.70 -29.51
C GLN A 50 -0.93 -6.54 -28.84
N PRO A 51 -0.67 -7.29 -27.73
CA PRO A 51 0.63 -7.23 -27.05
C PRO A 51 1.73 -7.79 -27.96
N SER A 52 2.96 -7.32 -27.76
CA SER A 52 4.12 -7.84 -28.50
C SER A 52 4.39 -9.30 -28.11
N MET A 53 4.54 -10.16 -29.12
CA MET A 53 4.92 -11.57 -28.97
C MET A 53 6.35 -11.83 -29.44
N ASP A 54 7.17 -10.78 -29.57
CA ASP A 54 8.58 -10.93 -29.94
C ASP A 54 9.31 -11.76 -28.86
N PRO A 55 9.98 -12.87 -29.26
CA PRO A 55 10.68 -13.73 -28.33
C PRO A 55 11.77 -13.01 -27.50
N LEU A 56 12.43 -12.00 -28.06
CA LEU A 56 13.46 -11.22 -27.36
C LEU A 56 12.82 -10.36 -26.25
N VAL A 57 11.72 -9.68 -26.58
CA VAL A 57 10.96 -8.87 -25.61
C VAL A 57 10.41 -9.76 -24.50
N LEU A 58 9.79 -10.89 -24.88
CA LEU A 58 9.18 -11.80 -23.92
C LEU A 58 10.22 -12.42 -22.98
N SER A 59 11.41 -12.78 -23.50
CA SER A 59 12.52 -13.30 -22.67
C SER A 59 13.04 -12.25 -21.68
N SER A 60 13.16 -10.97 -22.09
CA SER A 60 13.53 -9.87 -21.20
C SER A 60 12.51 -9.67 -20.10
N LEU A 61 11.21 -9.58 -20.46
CA LEU A 61 10.12 -9.42 -19.50
C LEU A 61 10.00 -10.58 -18.52
N LEU A 62 10.22 -11.82 -18.97
CA LEU A 62 10.24 -13.00 -18.10
C LEU A 62 11.41 -12.95 -17.13
N ASN A 63 12.59 -12.56 -17.59
CA ASN A 63 13.75 -12.37 -16.72
C ASN A 63 13.48 -11.26 -15.70
N GLY A 64 12.93 -10.11 -16.13
CA GLY A 64 12.52 -9.02 -15.26
C GLY A 64 11.49 -9.46 -14.21
N LEU A 65 10.50 -10.28 -14.60
CA LEU A 65 9.53 -10.85 -13.66
C LEU A 65 10.21 -11.77 -12.63
N GLN A 66 11.12 -12.64 -13.06
CA GLN A 66 11.84 -13.53 -12.15
C GLN A 66 12.65 -12.73 -11.12
N ILE A 67 13.36 -11.68 -11.54
CA ILE A 67 14.07 -10.76 -10.65
C ILE A 67 13.11 -10.13 -9.63
N THR A 68 11.96 -9.62 -10.09
CA THR A 68 10.94 -9.03 -9.22
C THR A 68 10.42 -10.03 -8.19
N VAL A 69 10.18 -11.28 -8.59
CA VAL A 69 9.72 -12.35 -7.69
C VAL A 69 10.82 -12.70 -6.66
N VAL A 70 12.08 -12.82 -7.08
CA VAL A 70 13.21 -13.09 -6.18
C VAL A 70 13.35 -11.99 -5.12
N ILE A 71 13.35 -10.72 -5.53
CA ILE A 71 13.41 -9.58 -4.60
C ILE A 71 12.21 -9.61 -3.63
N SER A 72 11.02 -9.89 -4.14
CA SER A 72 9.80 -9.95 -3.32
C SER A 72 9.84 -11.07 -2.29
N LEU A 73 10.24 -12.28 -2.69
CA LEU A 73 10.34 -13.43 -1.79
C LEU A 73 11.42 -13.23 -0.72
N LEU A 74 12.55 -12.65 -1.09
CA LEU A 74 13.64 -12.38 -0.16
C LEU A 74 13.23 -11.31 0.85
N SER A 75 12.67 -10.19 0.38
CA SER A 75 12.20 -9.11 1.23
C SER A 75 11.07 -9.57 2.15
N TRP A 76 10.11 -10.32 1.60
CA TRP A 76 8.99 -10.86 2.36
C TRP A 76 9.43 -11.84 3.43
N GLY A 77 10.34 -12.75 3.11
CA GLY A 77 10.86 -13.73 4.08
C GLY A 77 11.54 -13.04 5.25
N ILE A 78 12.47 -12.11 4.96
CA ILE A 78 13.19 -11.35 5.98
C ILE A 78 12.21 -10.52 6.83
N SER A 79 11.32 -9.76 6.17
CA SER A 79 10.36 -8.91 6.89
C SER A 79 9.34 -9.71 7.70
N SER A 80 8.96 -10.90 7.24
CA SER A 80 8.02 -11.77 7.95
C SER A 80 8.63 -12.32 9.22
N VAL A 81 9.84 -12.87 9.15
CA VAL A 81 10.56 -13.40 10.32
C VAL A 81 10.81 -12.28 11.32
N ALA A 82 11.39 -11.16 10.87
CA ALA A 82 11.65 -10.00 11.73
C ALA A 82 10.35 -9.42 12.29
N GLY A 83 9.29 -9.31 11.47
CA GLY A 83 8.00 -8.78 11.87
C GLY A 83 7.28 -9.63 12.91
N VAL A 84 7.35 -10.96 12.81
CA VAL A 84 6.79 -11.85 13.83
C VAL A 84 7.54 -11.70 15.16
N VAL A 85 8.87 -11.77 15.13
CA VAL A 85 9.71 -11.63 16.34
C VAL A 85 9.49 -10.26 16.99
N LEU A 86 9.61 -9.18 16.23
CA LEU A 86 9.40 -7.82 16.72
C LEU A 86 7.95 -7.59 17.17
N GLY A 87 6.97 -8.25 16.54
CA GLY A 87 5.57 -8.17 16.89
C GLY A 87 5.30 -8.73 18.29
N PHE A 88 5.78 -9.94 18.58
CA PHE A 88 5.69 -10.50 19.92
C PHE A 88 6.46 -9.66 20.95
N LEU A 89 7.67 -9.19 20.63
CA LEU A 89 8.46 -8.31 21.51
C LEU A 89 7.82 -6.94 21.76
N SER A 90 7.01 -6.44 20.85
CA SER A 90 6.31 -5.15 21.00
C SER A 90 4.88 -5.27 21.53
N SER A 91 4.44 -6.50 21.91
CA SER A 91 3.15 -6.73 22.56
C SER A 91 3.24 -6.46 24.06
N ARG A 92 2.27 -5.70 24.59
CA ARG A 92 2.13 -5.46 26.02
C ARG A 92 1.76 -6.73 26.77
N SER A 93 0.85 -7.52 26.20
CA SER A 93 0.38 -8.78 26.78
C SER A 93 1.50 -9.79 26.98
N VAL A 94 2.47 -9.82 26.07
CA VAL A 94 3.65 -10.71 26.20
C VAL A 94 4.52 -10.28 27.37
N TRP A 95 4.82 -9.01 27.54
CA TRP A 95 5.64 -8.51 28.65
C TRP A 95 4.91 -8.60 29.99
N ASP A 96 3.59 -8.41 30.02
CA ASP A 96 2.77 -8.64 31.22
C ASP A 96 2.78 -10.11 31.65
N ILE A 97 2.91 -11.04 30.73
CA ILE A 97 3.06 -12.48 31.04
C ILE A 97 4.48 -12.78 31.48
N LEU A 98 5.51 -12.22 30.83
CA LEU A 98 6.92 -12.55 31.08
C LEU A 98 7.46 -11.89 32.36
N ALA A 99 7.16 -10.62 32.57
CA ALA A 99 7.81 -9.80 33.59
C ALA A 99 6.85 -8.91 34.40
N GLY A 100 5.56 -8.94 34.12
CA GLY A 100 4.57 -8.07 34.81
C GLY A 100 4.69 -6.59 34.51
N VAL A 101 5.39 -6.21 33.41
CA VAL A 101 5.64 -4.81 33.00
C VAL A 101 5.36 -4.63 31.51
N SER A 102 4.86 -3.49 31.12
CA SER A 102 4.53 -3.18 29.71
C SER A 102 5.42 -2.13 29.05
N TRP A 103 6.31 -1.46 29.80
CA TRP A 103 7.14 -0.37 29.29
C TRP A 103 8.10 -0.78 28.13
N PRO A 104 8.68 -2.02 28.08
CA PRO A 104 9.57 -2.38 26.97
C PRO A 104 8.82 -2.44 25.63
N ALA A 105 7.58 -2.92 25.64
CA ALA A 105 6.73 -2.92 24.45
C ALA A 105 6.47 -1.49 23.95
N VAL A 106 6.18 -0.57 24.87
CA VAL A 106 5.93 0.84 24.52
C VAL A 106 7.18 1.50 23.95
N LEU A 107 8.34 1.24 24.55
CA LEU A 107 9.62 1.78 24.04
C LEU A 107 9.90 1.25 22.64
N LEU A 108 9.80 -0.07 22.43
CA LEU A 108 10.06 -0.68 21.14
C LEU A 108 9.10 -0.16 20.05
N ARG A 109 7.81 -0.01 20.35
CA ARG A 109 6.82 0.59 19.43
C ARG A 109 7.20 2.02 19.04
N ARG A 110 7.67 2.84 20.01
CA ARG A 110 8.11 4.22 19.75
C ARG A 110 9.37 4.26 18.88
N CYS A 111 10.34 3.39 19.14
CA CYS A 111 11.57 3.30 18.31
C CYS A 111 11.29 2.84 16.89
N MET A 112 10.31 1.97 16.70
CA MET A 112 9.93 1.46 15.36
C MET A 112 9.07 2.45 14.56
N ALA A 113 8.36 3.39 15.21
CA ALA A 113 7.43 4.30 14.53
C ALA A 113 8.07 5.12 13.39
N PRO A 114 9.28 5.72 13.54
CA PRO A 114 9.92 6.46 12.45
C PRO A 114 10.27 5.58 11.24
N LEU A 115 10.74 4.34 11.48
CA LEU A 115 11.10 3.40 10.41
C LEU A 115 9.90 3.04 9.53
N ARG A 116 8.71 2.97 10.12
CA ARG A 116 7.44 2.71 9.44
C ARG A 116 6.91 3.92 8.69
N ALA A 117 7.19 5.11 9.20
CA ALA A 117 6.67 6.35 8.63
C ALA A 117 7.29 6.67 7.26
N ILE A 118 8.48 6.16 6.99
CA ILE A 118 9.21 6.37 5.75
C ILE A 118 8.77 5.30 4.74
N HIS A 119 8.35 5.76 3.54
CA HIS A 119 7.94 4.87 2.45
C HIS A 119 9.12 4.05 1.90
N GLU A 120 8.87 2.81 1.45
CA GLU A 120 9.91 1.92 0.91
C GLU A 120 10.72 2.53 -0.24
N LEU A 121 10.11 3.37 -1.08
CA LEU A 121 10.84 4.06 -2.15
C LEU A 121 11.90 5.01 -1.59
N ILE A 122 11.59 5.75 -0.53
CA ILE A 122 12.55 6.65 0.12
C ILE A 122 13.70 5.83 0.70
N TRP A 123 13.40 4.70 1.34
CA TRP A 123 14.42 3.75 1.77
C TRP A 123 15.28 3.27 0.61
N GLY A 124 14.66 2.91 -0.53
CA GLY A 124 15.37 2.49 -1.74
C GLY A 124 16.33 3.55 -2.25
N LEU A 125 15.89 4.79 -2.36
CA LEU A 125 16.72 5.90 -2.84
C LEU A 125 17.86 6.25 -1.87
N LEU A 126 17.61 6.24 -0.56
CA LEU A 126 18.64 6.45 0.46
C LEU A 126 19.71 5.34 0.45
N LEU A 127 19.25 4.09 0.41
CA LEU A 127 20.18 2.94 0.39
C LEU A 127 20.95 2.86 -0.92
N LEU A 128 20.35 3.25 -2.05
CA LEU A 128 21.01 3.32 -3.35
C LEU A 128 22.24 4.25 -3.31
N GLN A 129 22.12 5.36 -2.60
CA GLN A 129 23.24 6.31 -2.47
C GLN A 129 24.38 5.77 -1.62
N VAL A 130 24.08 4.90 -0.65
CA VAL A 130 25.10 4.31 0.26
C VAL A 130 25.76 3.08 -0.36
N PHE A 131 24.94 2.22 -0.97
CA PHE A 131 25.36 0.89 -1.41
C PHE A 131 25.49 0.75 -2.92
N GLY A 132 25.12 1.79 -3.70
CA GLY A 132 25.08 1.72 -5.16
C GLY A 132 23.99 0.76 -5.68
N LEU A 133 24.03 0.47 -6.98
CA LEU A 133 23.10 -0.47 -7.62
C LEU A 133 23.41 -1.91 -7.20
N ASN A 134 22.64 -2.45 -6.28
CA ASN A 134 22.74 -3.81 -5.80
C ASN A 134 21.35 -4.38 -5.47
N GLY A 135 21.12 -5.66 -5.71
CA GLY A 135 19.85 -6.32 -5.40
C GLY A 135 19.46 -6.22 -3.92
N TRP A 136 20.41 -6.18 -2.98
CA TRP A 136 20.14 -5.97 -1.57
C TRP A 136 19.52 -4.62 -1.23
N VAL A 137 19.78 -3.58 -2.05
CA VAL A 137 19.16 -2.26 -1.85
C VAL A 137 17.64 -2.36 -1.96
N ALA A 138 17.13 -3.01 -3.02
CA ALA A 138 15.71 -3.23 -3.19
C ALA A 138 15.13 -4.12 -2.08
N VAL A 139 15.85 -5.16 -1.68
CA VAL A 139 15.46 -6.07 -0.59
C VAL A 139 15.35 -5.31 0.74
N CYS A 140 16.37 -4.57 1.13
CA CYS A 140 16.38 -3.82 2.40
C CYS A 140 15.34 -2.69 2.39
N ALA A 141 15.15 -2.02 1.25
CA ALA A 141 14.16 -0.96 1.09
C ALA A 141 12.74 -1.43 1.40
N ILE A 142 12.40 -2.66 1.03
CA ILE A 142 11.11 -3.27 1.35
C ILE A 142 11.12 -3.89 2.75
N ALA A 143 12.19 -4.62 3.09
CA ALA A 143 12.22 -5.41 4.32
C ALA A 143 12.18 -4.55 5.59
N ILE A 144 12.85 -3.40 5.62
CA ILE A 144 12.89 -2.51 6.79
C ILE A 144 11.49 -2.02 7.17
N PRO A 145 10.75 -1.25 6.34
CA PRO A 145 9.45 -0.75 6.72
C PRO A 145 8.42 -1.88 6.90
N TYR A 146 8.50 -2.96 6.11
CA TYR A 146 7.56 -4.07 6.20
C TYR A 146 7.72 -4.88 7.49
N SER A 147 8.95 -5.07 7.98
CA SER A 147 9.18 -5.70 9.29
C SER A 147 8.45 -4.97 10.40
N VAL A 148 8.54 -3.65 10.40
CA VAL A 148 7.91 -2.81 11.43
C VAL A 148 6.39 -2.73 11.27
N LEU A 149 5.89 -2.65 10.02
CA LEU A 149 4.45 -2.70 9.75
C LEU A 149 3.83 -4.02 10.22
N MET A 150 4.51 -5.13 9.94
CA MET A 150 4.06 -6.45 10.38
C MET A 150 4.14 -6.59 11.90
N ALA A 151 5.22 -6.12 12.51
CA ALA A 151 5.39 -6.12 13.96
C ALA A 151 4.24 -5.41 14.67
N ARG A 152 3.82 -4.24 14.16
CA ARG A 152 2.69 -3.50 14.72
C ARG A 152 1.39 -4.30 14.64
N VAL A 153 1.04 -4.80 13.45
CA VAL A 153 -0.22 -5.54 13.26
C VAL A 153 -0.26 -6.80 14.13
N ILE A 154 0.86 -7.53 14.21
CA ILE A 154 0.97 -8.72 15.05
C ILE A 154 0.85 -8.36 16.53
N ALA A 155 1.54 -7.30 16.99
CA ALA A 155 1.45 -6.83 18.36
C ALA A 155 0.02 -6.43 18.74
N ASP A 156 -0.70 -5.75 17.84
CA ASP A 156 -2.08 -5.36 18.07
C ASP A 156 -3.03 -6.59 18.07
N GLN A 157 -2.80 -7.57 17.20
CA GLN A 157 -3.53 -8.86 17.22
C GLN A 157 -3.31 -9.62 18.54
N VAL A 158 -2.06 -9.66 19.02
CA VAL A 158 -1.71 -10.30 20.30
C VAL A 158 -2.37 -9.58 21.48
N ASP A 159 -2.32 -8.24 21.50
CA ASP A 159 -2.86 -7.44 22.60
C ASP A 159 -4.40 -7.43 22.63
N CYS A 160 -5.05 -7.54 21.46
CA CYS A 160 -6.51 -7.63 21.35
C CYS A 160 -7.04 -9.04 21.64
N HIS A 161 -6.17 -10.07 21.67
CA HIS A 161 -6.59 -11.43 21.89
C HIS A 161 -6.77 -11.74 23.38
N VAL A 162 -8.00 -11.63 23.86
CA VAL A 162 -8.38 -12.02 25.22
C VAL A 162 -8.70 -13.52 25.27
N SER A 163 -7.72 -14.33 25.69
CA SER A 163 -7.92 -15.77 25.88
C SER A 163 -8.20 -16.08 27.35
N PRO A 164 -9.33 -16.74 27.66
CA PRO A 164 -9.60 -17.22 29.05
C PRO A 164 -8.59 -18.28 29.51
N ALA A 165 -7.86 -18.90 28.59
CA ALA A 165 -6.82 -19.88 28.94
C ALA A 165 -5.61 -19.23 29.64
N ILE A 166 -5.30 -17.96 29.37
CA ILE A 166 -4.13 -17.29 29.97
C ILE A 166 -4.22 -17.22 31.51
N PRO A 167 -5.30 -16.66 32.11
CA PRO A 167 -5.41 -16.63 33.58
C PRO A 167 -5.50 -18.01 34.18
N MET A 168 -6.13 -18.98 33.50
CA MET A 168 -6.20 -20.38 33.99
C MET A 168 -4.81 -21.01 34.05
N LEU A 169 -4.01 -20.89 32.99
CA LEU A 169 -2.64 -21.40 32.94
C LEU A 169 -1.73 -20.72 33.97
N LYS A 170 -1.86 -19.43 34.19
CA LYS A 170 -1.15 -18.72 35.27
C LYS A 170 -1.55 -19.24 36.64
N GLY A 171 -2.84 -19.52 36.86
CA GLY A 171 -3.36 -20.07 38.11
C GLY A 171 -2.86 -21.48 38.44
N THR A 172 -2.49 -22.28 37.43
CA THR A 172 -1.89 -23.61 37.63
C THR A 172 -0.38 -23.60 37.89
N GLY A 173 0.25 -22.41 37.93
CA GLY A 173 1.70 -22.25 38.09
C GLY A 173 2.53 -22.53 36.83
N ALA A 174 1.91 -22.50 35.64
CA ALA A 174 2.61 -22.67 34.37
C ALA A 174 3.68 -21.60 34.21
N THR A 175 4.83 -21.96 33.62
CA THR A 175 5.89 -20.98 33.31
C THR A 175 5.40 -19.94 32.28
N PRO A 176 5.90 -18.70 32.32
CA PRO A 176 5.50 -17.65 31.38
C PRO A 176 5.61 -18.08 29.91
N TRP A 177 6.67 -18.81 29.56
CA TRP A 177 6.86 -19.33 28.21
C TRP A 177 5.81 -20.40 27.84
N ALA A 178 5.43 -21.27 28.79
CA ALA A 178 4.37 -22.23 28.54
C ALA A 178 3.04 -21.53 28.28
N VAL A 179 2.72 -20.48 29.05
CA VAL A 179 1.50 -19.66 28.82
C VAL A 179 1.50 -19.02 27.45
N ILE A 180 2.63 -18.47 26.98
CA ILE A 180 2.75 -17.85 25.65
C ILE A 180 2.58 -18.93 24.57
N LEU A 181 3.32 -20.02 24.64
CA LEU A 181 3.37 -21.03 23.57
C LEU A 181 2.08 -21.86 23.47
N THR A 182 1.39 -22.10 24.57
CA THR A 182 0.18 -22.95 24.58
C THR A 182 -1.12 -22.14 24.66
N GLY A 183 -1.11 -21.00 25.35
CA GLY A 183 -2.32 -20.19 25.56
C GLY A 183 -2.48 -19.04 24.57
N LEU A 184 -1.38 -18.42 24.16
CA LEU A 184 -1.41 -17.21 23.33
C LEU A 184 -1.10 -17.48 21.85
N ALA A 185 -0.06 -18.26 21.53
CA ALA A 185 0.39 -18.44 20.15
C ALA A 185 -0.56 -19.27 19.25
N PRO A 186 -1.18 -20.39 19.70
CA PRO A 186 -1.99 -21.22 18.81
C PRO A 186 -3.20 -20.51 18.19
N PRO A 187 -4.03 -19.74 18.94
CA PRO A 187 -5.17 -19.03 18.36
C PRO A 187 -4.77 -17.91 17.41
N LEU A 188 -3.55 -17.40 17.52
CA LEU A 188 -3.02 -16.34 16.67
C LEU A 188 -2.37 -16.86 15.37
N ALA A 189 -2.11 -18.17 15.28
CA ALA A 189 -1.41 -18.74 14.13
C ALA A 189 -2.12 -18.45 12.80
N GLN A 190 -3.45 -18.63 12.73
CA GLN A 190 -4.22 -18.39 11.50
C GLN A 190 -4.28 -16.90 11.12
N PRO A 191 -4.64 -15.96 12.01
CA PRO A 191 -4.58 -14.52 11.70
C PRO A 191 -3.20 -14.04 11.25
N ILE A 192 -2.12 -14.55 11.88
CA ILE A 192 -0.75 -14.24 11.47
C ILE A 192 -0.48 -14.77 10.07
N CYS A 193 -0.83 -16.01 9.75
CA CYS A 193 -0.67 -16.59 8.41
C CYS A 193 -1.41 -15.79 7.35
N ASP A 194 -2.63 -15.35 7.65
CA ASP A 194 -3.43 -14.52 6.72
C ASP A 194 -2.76 -13.18 6.46
N HIS A 195 -2.18 -12.58 7.49
CA HIS A 195 -1.43 -11.33 7.37
C HIS A 195 -0.13 -11.52 6.58
N LEU A 196 0.62 -12.61 6.83
CA LEU A 196 1.84 -12.95 6.08
C LEU A 196 1.54 -13.09 4.58
N GLY A 197 0.47 -13.81 4.22
CA GLY A 197 0.07 -13.97 2.83
C GLY A 197 -0.27 -12.66 2.15
N HIS A 198 -1.03 -11.80 2.80
CA HIS A 198 -1.34 -10.46 2.28
C HIS A 198 -0.07 -9.63 2.06
N ARG A 199 0.93 -9.74 2.92
CA ARG A 199 2.19 -9.01 2.79
C ARG A 199 3.05 -9.47 1.62
N LEU A 200 2.97 -10.72 1.21
CA LEU A 200 3.67 -11.18 0.00
C LEU A 200 3.12 -10.51 -1.27
N ASP A 201 1.80 -10.38 -1.38
CA ASP A 201 1.16 -9.64 -2.48
C ASP A 201 1.59 -8.16 -2.49
N CYS A 202 1.70 -7.53 -1.31
CA CYS A 202 2.22 -6.17 -1.20
C CYS A 202 3.71 -6.10 -1.61
N ALA A 203 4.56 -7.02 -1.17
CA ALA A 203 5.99 -7.03 -1.46
C ALA A 203 6.26 -7.15 -2.97
N LEU A 204 5.46 -7.94 -3.70
CA LEU A 204 5.58 -8.05 -5.16
C LEU A 204 5.32 -6.71 -5.85
N ARG A 205 4.34 -5.95 -5.38
CA ARG A 205 4.05 -4.61 -5.94
C ARG A 205 5.11 -3.59 -5.58
N SER A 206 5.61 -3.61 -4.35
CA SER A 206 6.70 -2.72 -3.95
C SER A 206 7.98 -3.00 -4.74
N ALA A 207 8.30 -4.26 -5.01
CA ALA A 207 9.43 -4.62 -5.87
C ALA A 207 9.23 -4.11 -7.31
N LEU A 208 8.01 -4.17 -7.83
CA LEU A 208 7.66 -3.59 -9.13
C LEU A 208 7.84 -2.07 -9.14
N ILE A 209 7.35 -1.36 -8.11
CA ILE A 209 7.49 0.09 -7.98
C ILE A 209 8.97 0.48 -7.91
N LEU A 210 9.77 -0.20 -7.07
CA LEU A 210 11.20 0.05 -6.98
C LEU A 210 11.91 -0.20 -8.32
N GLY A 211 11.45 -1.18 -9.10
CA GLY A 211 11.91 -1.43 -10.47
C GLY A 211 11.64 -0.23 -11.41
N VAL A 212 10.48 0.42 -11.33
CA VAL A 212 10.17 1.63 -12.12
C VAL A 212 11.22 2.73 -11.89
N PHE A 213 11.80 2.77 -10.69
CA PHE A 213 12.87 3.71 -10.32
C PHE A 213 14.28 3.19 -10.56
N GLY A 214 14.43 2.10 -11.33
CA GLY A 214 15.73 1.62 -11.80
C GLY A 214 16.45 0.62 -10.90
N LEU A 215 15.76 0.09 -9.87
CA LEU A 215 16.32 -0.94 -9.00
C LEU A 215 16.23 -2.39 -9.58
N GLY A 216 15.90 -2.48 -10.88
CA GLY A 216 15.84 -3.74 -11.63
C GLY A 216 14.48 -4.42 -11.63
N GLY A 217 14.37 -5.49 -12.44
CA GLY A 217 13.15 -6.28 -12.56
C GLY A 217 12.12 -5.75 -13.55
N LEU A 218 10.94 -6.36 -13.58
CA LEU A 218 9.87 -6.06 -14.53
C LEU A 218 9.44 -4.58 -14.52
N GLY A 219 9.52 -3.91 -13.37
CA GLY A 219 9.19 -2.49 -13.26
C GLY A 219 10.08 -1.60 -14.13
N THR A 220 11.36 -1.93 -14.25
CA THR A 220 12.31 -1.23 -15.12
C THR A 220 11.92 -1.40 -16.59
N ASP A 221 11.62 -2.63 -17.03
CA ASP A 221 11.19 -2.90 -18.40
C ASP A 221 9.91 -2.15 -18.74
N LEU A 222 8.90 -2.15 -17.86
CA LEU A 222 7.67 -1.40 -18.03
C LEU A 222 7.90 0.12 -18.14
N SER A 223 8.81 0.65 -17.31
CA SER A 223 9.16 2.08 -17.33
C SER A 223 9.87 2.45 -18.63
N LEU A 224 10.78 1.61 -19.11
CA LEU A 224 11.50 1.82 -20.38
C LEU A 224 10.54 1.74 -21.57
N SER A 225 9.70 0.71 -21.66
CA SER A 225 8.71 0.56 -22.74
C SER A 225 7.72 1.73 -22.77
N LEU A 226 7.33 2.26 -21.61
CA LEU A 226 6.46 3.43 -21.54
C LEU A 226 7.18 4.72 -22.03
N ARG A 227 8.42 4.93 -21.60
CA ARG A 227 9.22 6.11 -22.00
C ARG A 227 9.59 6.08 -23.48
N SER A 228 9.76 4.90 -24.07
CA SER A 228 9.99 4.71 -25.51
C SER A 228 8.69 4.66 -26.32
N LEU A 229 7.51 4.81 -25.68
CA LEU A 229 6.18 4.73 -26.28
C LEU A 229 5.89 3.38 -26.98
N GLN A 230 6.57 2.32 -26.56
CA GLN A 230 6.37 0.96 -27.06
C GLN A 230 5.24 0.26 -26.27
N PHE A 231 4.01 0.69 -26.53
CA PHE A 231 2.84 0.25 -25.76
C PHE A 231 2.54 -1.23 -25.87
N GLN A 232 2.88 -1.86 -27.00
CA GLN A 232 2.67 -3.31 -27.20
C GLN A 232 3.58 -4.12 -26.25
N GLU A 233 4.84 -3.75 -26.11
CA GLU A 233 5.78 -4.37 -25.16
C GLU A 233 5.35 -4.13 -23.71
N MET A 234 4.95 -2.90 -23.40
CA MET A 234 4.43 -2.55 -22.07
C MET A 234 3.24 -3.43 -21.70
N TRP A 235 2.29 -3.65 -22.63
CA TRP A 235 1.13 -4.51 -22.37
C TRP A 235 1.50 -5.99 -22.25
N SER A 236 2.52 -6.47 -22.96
CA SER A 236 3.07 -7.83 -22.73
C SER A 236 3.55 -7.99 -21.30
N GLY A 237 4.28 -7.01 -20.77
CA GLY A 237 4.72 -7.00 -19.37
C GLY A 237 3.56 -6.86 -18.36
N LEU A 238 2.55 -6.04 -18.64
CA LEU A 238 1.35 -5.92 -17.80
C LEU A 238 0.53 -7.20 -17.76
N TRP A 239 0.34 -7.89 -18.90
CA TRP A 239 -0.33 -9.19 -18.94
C TRP A 239 0.45 -10.26 -18.19
N LEU A 240 1.77 -10.28 -18.33
CA LEU A 240 2.65 -11.17 -17.58
C LEU A 240 2.53 -10.94 -16.07
N LEU A 241 2.53 -9.68 -15.65
CA LEU A 241 2.30 -9.28 -14.25
C LEU A 241 0.91 -9.72 -13.76
N ALA A 242 -0.13 -9.52 -14.56
CA ALA A 242 -1.49 -9.92 -14.22
C ALA A 242 -1.59 -11.44 -13.99
N ILE A 243 -1.00 -12.23 -14.88
CA ILE A 243 -0.93 -13.69 -14.74
C ILE A 243 -0.17 -14.06 -13.46
N ALA A 244 1.00 -13.46 -13.23
CA ALA A 244 1.80 -13.73 -12.04
C ALA A 244 1.03 -13.41 -10.74
N MET A 245 0.29 -12.30 -10.70
CA MET A 245 -0.55 -11.94 -9.55
C MET A 245 -1.72 -12.91 -9.34
N VAL A 246 -2.38 -13.35 -10.39
CA VAL A 246 -3.46 -14.35 -10.29
C VAL A 246 -2.91 -15.69 -9.79
N VAL A 247 -1.76 -16.12 -10.31
CA VAL A 247 -1.08 -17.35 -9.87
C VAL A 247 -0.69 -17.23 -8.39
N LEU A 248 -0.09 -16.11 -8.00
CA LEU A 248 0.28 -15.86 -6.60
C LEU A 248 -0.96 -15.88 -5.68
N ASP A 249 -2.03 -15.20 -6.04
CA ASP A 249 -3.27 -15.16 -5.26
C ASP A 249 -3.90 -16.56 -5.10
N ARG A 250 -3.87 -17.38 -6.17
CA ARG A 250 -4.31 -18.76 -6.09
C ARG A 250 -3.42 -19.63 -5.23
N LEU A 251 -2.11 -19.48 -5.36
CA LEU A 251 -1.12 -20.19 -4.54
C LEU A 251 -1.28 -19.83 -3.06
N LEU A 252 -1.42 -18.56 -2.73
CA LEU A 252 -1.65 -18.11 -1.36
C LEU A 252 -2.94 -18.65 -0.77
N ARG A 253 -4.04 -18.70 -1.54
CA ARG A 253 -5.30 -19.34 -1.09
C ARG A 253 -5.14 -20.82 -0.84
N MET A 254 -4.37 -21.52 -1.66
CA MET A 254 -4.08 -22.93 -1.49
C MET A 254 -3.20 -23.19 -0.26
N LEU A 255 -2.19 -22.36 -0.03
CA LEU A 255 -1.28 -22.46 1.11
C LEU A 255 -1.94 -22.04 2.44
N ARG A 256 -2.94 -21.16 2.41
CA ARG A 256 -3.69 -20.69 3.58
C ARG A 256 -4.39 -21.79 4.37
N THR A 257 -4.75 -22.90 3.71
CA THR A 257 -5.35 -24.08 4.33
C THR A 257 -4.32 -24.95 5.05
N TRP A 258 -3.02 -24.66 4.89
CA TRP A 258 -1.93 -25.47 5.43
C TRP A 258 -1.26 -24.73 6.59
N SER A 259 -1.23 -25.34 7.77
CA SER A 259 -0.50 -24.85 8.95
C SER A 259 1.00 -24.59 8.67
N ARG A 260 1.53 -25.12 7.58
CA ARG A 260 2.91 -24.97 7.10
C ARG A 260 3.25 -23.55 6.61
N MET A 261 2.27 -22.69 6.39
CA MET A 261 2.53 -21.31 5.91
C MET A 261 3.40 -20.48 6.86
N LEU A 262 3.47 -20.83 8.14
CA LEU A 262 4.39 -20.18 9.10
C LEU A 262 5.86 -20.46 8.81
N PHE A 263 6.19 -21.59 8.18
CA PHE A 263 7.57 -21.95 7.83
C PHE A 263 8.01 -21.38 6.48
N LEU A 264 7.07 -21.00 5.63
CA LEU A 264 7.37 -20.47 4.30
C LEU A 264 8.28 -19.23 4.34
N PRO A 265 8.06 -18.24 5.22
CA PRO A 265 8.95 -17.07 5.32
C PRO A 265 10.39 -17.40 5.71
N VAL A 266 10.62 -18.50 6.41
CA VAL A 266 11.96 -18.96 6.80
C VAL A 266 12.68 -19.59 5.61
N ILE A 267 11.95 -20.32 4.77
CA ILE A 267 12.51 -21.05 3.63
C ILE A 267 12.63 -20.14 2.41
N SER A 268 11.73 -19.17 2.25
CA SER A 268 11.69 -18.30 1.07
C SER A 268 12.99 -17.53 0.79
N PRO A 269 13.73 -17.00 1.78
CA PRO A 269 15.02 -16.35 1.51
C PRO A 269 16.06 -17.29 0.92
N LEU A 270 16.12 -18.54 1.38
CA LEU A 270 17.05 -19.55 0.85
C LEU A 270 16.72 -19.88 -0.61
N ILE A 271 15.44 -20.08 -0.92
CA ILE A 271 14.98 -20.31 -2.29
C ILE A 271 15.28 -19.08 -3.16
N ALA A 272 15.01 -17.88 -2.67
CA ALA A 272 15.24 -16.65 -3.40
C ALA A 272 16.72 -16.39 -3.68
N ILE A 273 17.61 -16.66 -2.72
CA ILE A 273 19.06 -16.53 -2.92
C ILE A 273 19.55 -17.55 -3.96
N ALA A 274 19.15 -18.81 -3.86
CA ALA A 274 19.50 -19.83 -4.83
C ALA A 274 19.01 -19.49 -6.25
N TRP A 275 17.77 -19.02 -6.36
CA TRP A 275 17.19 -18.59 -7.64
C TRP A 275 17.89 -17.34 -8.18
N GLY A 276 18.16 -16.34 -7.32
CA GLY A 276 18.87 -15.12 -7.70
C GLY A 276 20.30 -15.40 -8.21
N ALA A 277 20.99 -16.38 -7.62
CA ALA A 277 22.29 -16.82 -8.10
C ALA A 277 22.23 -17.40 -9.52
N HIS A 278 21.19 -18.15 -9.86
CA HIS A 278 20.96 -18.63 -11.24
C HIS A 278 20.69 -17.48 -12.23
N LEU A 279 20.09 -16.39 -11.76
CA LEU A 279 19.82 -15.20 -12.59
C LEU A 279 21.01 -14.23 -12.65
N ASN A 280 22.17 -14.59 -12.08
CA ASN A 280 23.33 -13.73 -11.95
C ASN A 280 23.03 -12.39 -11.24
N LEU A 281 22.04 -12.39 -10.35
CA LEU A 281 21.71 -11.22 -9.56
C LEU A 281 22.88 -10.93 -8.60
N GLN A 282 23.37 -9.69 -8.62
CA GLN A 282 24.42 -9.30 -7.68
C GLN A 282 23.83 -9.19 -6.27
N LEU A 283 23.84 -10.32 -5.56
CA LEU A 283 23.44 -10.45 -4.15
C LEU A 283 24.67 -10.52 -3.22
N SER A 284 25.85 -10.03 -3.69
CA SER A 284 26.99 -9.83 -2.80
C SER A 284 26.64 -8.79 -1.75
N TRP A 285 26.99 -9.06 -0.47
CA TRP A 285 26.69 -8.09 0.60
C TRP A 285 27.39 -6.76 0.29
N PRO A 286 26.64 -5.64 0.20
CA PRO A 286 27.23 -4.37 -0.20
C PRO A 286 28.11 -3.83 0.91
N VAL A 287 29.33 -3.45 0.57
CA VAL A 287 30.21 -2.68 1.46
C VAL A 287 29.82 -1.21 1.31
N GLY A 288 29.13 -0.67 2.31
CA GLY A 288 28.62 0.70 2.26
C GLY A 288 29.73 1.75 2.39
N GLN A 289 29.62 2.78 1.58
CA GLN A 289 30.47 3.97 1.70
C GLN A 289 29.87 4.96 2.71
N TRP A 290 29.74 4.52 3.96
CA TRP A 290 29.16 5.33 5.03
C TRP A 290 29.94 6.63 5.28
N SER A 291 31.27 6.62 5.08
CA SER A 291 32.13 7.79 5.21
C SER A 291 31.77 8.91 4.23
N ALA A 292 31.37 8.56 3.01
CA ALA A 292 30.94 9.55 2.02
C ALA A 292 29.62 10.22 2.42
N LEU A 293 28.69 9.44 2.99
CA LEU A 293 27.39 9.96 3.47
C LEU A 293 27.58 10.86 4.70
N PHE A 294 28.38 10.43 5.67
CA PHE A 294 28.66 11.22 6.88
C PHE A 294 29.53 12.44 6.59
N GLY A 295 30.51 12.35 5.69
CA GLY A 295 31.32 13.50 5.28
C GLY A 295 30.49 14.61 4.66
N ASN A 296 29.63 14.27 3.71
CA ASN A 296 28.74 15.22 3.05
C ASN A 296 27.62 15.78 3.98
N VAL A 297 27.21 15.02 5.00
CA VAL A 297 26.28 15.48 6.02
C VAL A 297 26.92 16.44 7.01
N MET A 298 28.23 16.29 7.27
CA MET A 298 28.96 17.18 8.20
C MET A 298 29.26 18.57 7.61
N ASP A 299 29.27 18.74 6.28
CA ASP A 299 29.37 20.05 5.60
C ASP A 299 28.09 20.88 5.70
N GLY A 300 27.47 20.88 6.87
CA GLY A 300 26.11 21.29 7.17
C GLY A 300 25.74 22.76 6.96
N ALA A 301 26.67 23.67 6.72
CA ALA A 301 26.36 25.10 6.57
C ALA A 301 25.59 25.43 5.29
N SER A 302 25.93 24.77 4.17
CA SER A 302 25.25 24.96 2.88
C SER A 302 23.86 24.31 2.82
N GLY A 303 23.64 23.22 3.55
CA GLY A 303 22.37 22.52 3.57
C GLY A 303 21.30 23.20 4.44
N LEU A 304 21.71 23.93 5.49
CA LEU A 304 20.77 24.68 6.31
C LEU A 304 20.21 25.89 5.56
N SER A 305 21.04 26.60 4.78
CA SER A 305 20.59 27.71 3.93
C SER A 305 19.60 27.24 2.86
N ALA A 306 19.88 26.15 2.17
CA ALA A 306 18.97 25.54 1.20
C ALA A 306 17.63 25.11 1.83
N ALA A 307 17.66 24.59 3.06
CA ALA A 307 16.45 24.24 3.79
C ALA A 307 15.62 25.48 4.18
N LEU A 308 16.24 26.62 4.42
CA LEU A 308 15.54 27.88 4.76
C LEU A 308 14.92 28.57 3.53
N GLU A 309 15.40 28.29 2.31
CA GLU A 309 14.85 28.82 1.06
C GLU A 309 13.54 28.16 0.65
N ILE A 310 13.25 26.95 1.17
CA ILE A 310 12.04 26.22 0.84
C ILE A 310 10.84 26.77 1.59
N SER A 311 9.76 27.04 0.88
CA SER A 311 8.47 27.37 1.48
C SER A 311 7.79 26.11 2.04
N TRP A 312 8.24 25.64 3.20
CA TRP A 312 7.71 24.41 3.84
C TRP A 312 6.18 24.36 3.96
N PRO A 313 5.48 25.46 4.33
CA PRO A 313 4.03 25.45 4.38
C PRO A 313 3.40 25.13 3.01
N GLY A 314 3.96 25.66 1.93
CA GLY A 314 3.49 25.41 0.56
C GLY A 314 3.69 23.96 0.14
N VAL A 315 4.87 23.39 0.41
CA VAL A 315 5.21 21.99 0.08
C VAL A 315 4.35 21.00 0.88
N ILE A 316 4.16 21.26 2.17
CA ILE A 316 3.29 20.45 3.04
C ILE A 316 1.84 20.56 2.57
N ALA A 317 1.34 21.77 2.28
CA ALA A 317 -0.01 21.97 1.77
C ALA A 317 -0.23 21.23 0.44
N ALA A 318 0.73 21.26 -0.49
CA ALA A 318 0.66 20.50 -1.74
C ALA A 318 0.55 18.99 -1.49
N THR A 319 1.35 18.44 -0.59
CA THR A 319 1.30 17.02 -0.21
C THR A 319 -0.05 16.65 0.40
N LEU A 320 -0.58 17.49 1.30
CA LEU A 320 -1.90 17.28 1.89
C LEU A 320 -3.03 17.37 0.86
N TRP A 321 -2.97 18.32 -0.08
CA TRP A 321 -3.94 18.42 -1.16
C TRP A 321 -3.95 17.18 -2.07
N ILE A 322 -2.77 16.70 -2.48
CA ILE A 322 -2.65 15.44 -3.23
C ILE A 322 -3.29 14.29 -2.44
N THR A 323 -3.01 14.20 -1.13
CA THR A 323 -3.58 13.17 -0.26
C THR A 323 -5.09 13.25 -0.21
N VAL A 324 -5.65 14.44 0.03
CA VAL A 324 -7.11 14.64 0.12
C VAL A 324 -7.79 14.26 -1.19
N ILE A 325 -7.28 14.74 -2.32
CA ILE A 325 -7.81 14.41 -3.65
C ILE A 325 -7.77 12.89 -3.87
N ALA A 326 -6.64 12.26 -3.62
CA ALA A 326 -6.48 10.81 -3.78
C ALA A 326 -7.40 10.01 -2.86
N CYS A 327 -7.56 10.43 -1.60
CA CYS A 327 -8.49 9.80 -0.66
C CYS A 327 -9.96 9.93 -1.11
N CYS A 328 -10.34 11.11 -1.60
CA CYS A 328 -11.68 11.35 -2.12
C CYS A 328 -12.00 10.44 -3.31
N ILE A 329 -11.06 10.32 -4.26
CA ILE A 329 -11.22 9.45 -5.42
C ILE A 329 -11.24 7.98 -4.99
N ALA A 330 -10.28 7.56 -4.19
CA ALA A 330 -10.14 6.17 -3.75
C ALA A 330 -11.39 5.68 -2.99
N THR A 331 -11.97 6.53 -2.14
CA THR A 331 -13.13 6.18 -1.32
C THR A 331 -14.45 6.34 -2.08
N GLY A 332 -14.57 7.37 -2.90
CA GLY A 332 -15.84 7.73 -3.53
C GLY A 332 -16.11 7.06 -4.87
N LEU A 333 -15.09 6.76 -5.65
CA LEU A 333 -15.26 6.17 -7.00
C LEU A 333 -15.90 4.78 -6.97
N PRO A 334 -15.51 3.83 -6.08
CA PRO A 334 -16.10 2.50 -6.05
C PRO A 334 -17.60 2.49 -5.77
N PRO A 335 -18.13 3.15 -4.72
CA PRO A 335 -19.55 3.15 -4.47
C PRO A 335 -20.36 3.94 -5.53
N LEU A 336 -19.75 4.96 -6.15
CA LEU A 336 -20.39 5.66 -7.28
C LEU A 336 -20.56 4.74 -8.48
N LEU A 337 -19.53 3.99 -8.86
CA LEU A 337 -19.62 3.06 -10.00
C LEU A 337 -20.63 1.94 -9.73
N LEU A 338 -20.71 1.47 -8.49
CA LEU A 338 -21.74 0.52 -8.06
C LEU A 338 -23.16 1.03 -8.27
N LEU A 339 -23.41 2.31 -8.00
CA LEU A 339 -24.74 2.92 -8.16
C LEU A 339 -25.08 3.30 -9.60
N VAL A 340 -24.06 3.58 -10.43
CA VAL A 340 -24.26 3.81 -11.88
C VAL A 340 -24.72 2.52 -12.54
N TRP A 341 -24.18 1.38 -12.14
CA TRP A 341 -24.49 0.06 -12.71
C TRP A 341 -24.91 -0.97 -11.64
N PRO A 342 -26.12 -0.82 -11.07
CA PRO A 342 -26.59 -1.64 -9.96
C PRO A 342 -27.14 -2.99 -10.44
N SER A 343 -26.27 -3.91 -10.86
CA SER A 343 -26.64 -5.26 -11.31
C SER A 343 -25.63 -6.31 -10.84
N GLN A 344 -26.09 -7.56 -10.70
CA GLN A 344 -25.17 -8.66 -10.34
C GLN A 344 -24.15 -8.96 -11.44
N THR A 345 -24.54 -8.83 -12.70
CA THR A 345 -23.62 -9.01 -13.84
C THR A 345 -22.55 -7.92 -13.89
N SER A 346 -22.86 -6.70 -13.46
CA SER A 346 -21.88 -5.62 -13.40
C SER A 346 -20.82 -5.82 -12.33
N LEU A 347 -21.09 -6.62 -11.29
CA LEU A 347 -20.08 -6.92 -10.26
C LEU A 347 -18.86 -7.61 -10.84
N HIS A 348 -19.04 -8.53 -11.81
CA HIS A 348 -17.92 -9.18 -12.49
C HIS A 348 -17.10 -8.20 -13.35
N LEU A 349 -17.79 -7.29 -14.06
CA LEU A 349 -17.13 -6.25 -14.84
C LEU A 349 -16.36 -5.29 -13.92
N GLN A 350 -16.97 -4.90 -12.81
CA GLN A 350 -16.32 -4.06 -11.80
C GLN A 350 -15.09 -4.73 -11.18
N ASP A 351 -15.11 -6.05 -10.95
CA ASP A 351 -13.92 -6.80 -10.51
C ASP A 351 -12.75 -6.67 -11.48
N VAL A 352 -13.04 -6.74 -12.78
CA VAL A 352 -12.02 -6.55 -13.82
C VAL A 352 -11.48 -5.12 -13.77
N VAL A 353 -12.36 -4.12 -13.67
CA VAL A 353 -11.97 -2.71 -13.58
C VAL A 353 -11.09 -2.46 -12.35
N TRP A 354 -11.51 -2.93 -11.17
CA TRP A 354 -10.72 -2.75 -9.94
C TRP A 354 -9.42 -3.56 -9.99
N GLY A 355 -9.46 -4.74 -10.59
CA GLY A 355 -8.27 -5.56 -10.83
C GLY A 355 -7.25 -4.85 -11.71
N THR A 356 -7.67 -4.27 -12.83
CA THR A 356 -6.77 -3.56 -13.76
C THR A 356 -6.21 -2.27 -13.16
N LEU A 357 -7.04 -1.47 -12.48
CA LEU A 357 -6.57 -0.26 -11.78
C LEU A 357 -5.55 -0.59 -10.67
N ARG A 358 -5.70 -1.72 -10.02
CA ARG A 358 -4.77 -2.20 -9.01
C ARG A 358 -3.45 -2.72 -9.58
N LEU A 359 -3.45 -3.23 -10.82
CA LEU A 359 -2.25 -3.74 -11.50
C LEU A 359 -1.29 -2.62 -11.90
N LEU A 360 -1.83 -1.46 -12.31
CA LEU A 360 -1.03 -0.31 -12.71
C LEU A 360 -0.47 0.40 -11.47
N PRO A 361 0.86 0.40 -11.25
CA PRO A 361 1.46 1.21 -10.19
C PRO A 361 1.15 2.70 -10.38
N ALA A 362 0.98 3.42 -9.29
CA ALA A 362 0.66 4.85 -9.34
C ALA A 362 1.63 5.70 -10.19
N PRO A 363 2.97 5.45 -10.21
CA PRO A 363 3.87 6.18 -11.10
C PRO A 363 3.59 5.96 -12.59
N LEU A 364 3.30 4.72 -12.99
CA LEU A 364 2.95 4.43 -14.40
C LEU A 364 1.61 5.05 -14.78
N THR A 365 0.63 5.02 -13.88
CA THR A 365 -0.66 5.70 -14.07
C THR A 365 -0.44 7.22 -14.24
N ALA A 366 0.44 7.82 -13.44
CA ALA A 366 0.74 9.24 -13.55
C ALA A 366 1.45 9.57 -14.87
N LEU A 367 2.41 8.75 -15.31
CA LEU A 367 3.08 8.94 -16.61
C LEU A 367 2.09 8.82 -17.79
N LEU A 368 1.14 7.89 -17.73
CA LEU A 368 0.08 7.78 -18.73
C LEU A 368 -0.83 9.01 -18.75
N LEU A 369 -1.20 9.53 -17.58
CA LEU A 369 -2.03 10.72 -17.47
C LEU A 369 -1.30 11.99 -17.94
N LEU A 370 0.03 12.07 -17.78
CA LEU A 370 0.85 13.17 -18.29
C LEU A 370 0.82 13.26 -19.82
N MET A 371 0.47 12.19 -20.52
CA MET A 371 0.23 12.24 -21.97
C MET A 371 -1.00 13.08 -22.34
N LEU A 372 -1.97 13.21 -21.43
CA LEU A 372 -3.24 13.90 -21.66
C LEU A 372 -3.32 15.27 -21.00
N VAL A 373 -2.71 15.40 -19.82
CA VAL A 373 -2.91 16.54 -18.92
C VAL A 373 -1.56 17.09 -18.49
N LYS A 374 -1.45 18.39 -18.34
CA LYS A 374 -0.23 19.04 -17.82
C LYS A 374 0.07 18.60 -16.38
N PRO A 375 1.35 18.58 -15.96
CA PRO A 375 1.71 18.32 -14.58
C PRO A 375 0.97 19.25 -13.61
N SER A 376 0.24 18.66 -12.67
CA SER A 376 -0.53 19.42 -11.69
C SER A 376 -0.78 18.60 -10.43
N LEU A 377 -1.13 19.27 -9.30
CA LEU A 377 -1.55 18.59 -8.07
C LEU A 377 -2.78 17.70 -8.30
N ALA A 378 -3.69 18.13 -9.19
CA ALA A 378 -4.88 17.38 -9.52
C ALA A 378 -4.55 16.07 -10.24
N LEU A 379 -3.61 16.10 -11.20
CA LEU A 379 -3.13 14.91 -11.90
C LEU A 379 -2.45 13.94 -10.94
N ALA A 380 -1.59 14.43 -10.06
CA ALA A 380 -0.93 13.61 -9.05
C ALA A 380 -1.95 12.92 -8.12
N GLY A 381 -2.93 13.67 -7.62
CA GLY A 381 -4.02 13.14 -6.81
C GLY A 381 -4.90 12.14 -7.56
N LEU A 382 -5.17 12.38 -8.86
CA LEU A 382 -5.92 11.44 -9.70
C LEU A 382 -5.17 10.12 -9.89
N ALA A 383 -3.90 10.17 -10.26
CA ALA A 383 -3.10 8.97 -10.49
C ALA A 383 -3.06 8.08 -9.24
N LEU A 384 -2.78 8.69 -8.10
CA LEU A 384 -2.75 8.00 -6.81
C LEU A 384 -4.15 7.50 -6.42
N GLY A 385 -5.17 8.33 -6.59
CA GLY A 385 -6.55 7.99 -6.29
C GLY A 385 -7.10 6.83 -7.12
N LEU A 386 -6.79 6.78 -8.42
CA LEU A 386 -7.17 5.67 -9.30
C LEU A 386 -6.52 4.35 -8.88
N HIS A 387 -5.23 4.36 -8.58
CA HIS A 387 -4.54 3.16 -8.07
C HIS A 387 -5.19 2.65 -6.76
N HIS A 388 -5.41 3.54 -5.80
CA HIS A 388 -6.04 3.18 -4.54
C HIS A 388 -7.53 2.84 -4.66
N SER A 389 -8.25 3.40 -5.64
CA SER A 389 -9.63 3.01 -5.92
C SER A 389 -9.74 1.55 -6.37
N GLY A 390 -8.73 1.03 -7.09
CA GLY A 390 -8.63 -0.38 -7.41
C GLY A 390 -8.58 -1.29 -6.16
N VAL A 391 -7.86 -0.86 -5.13
CA VAL A 391 -7.82 -1.59 -3.84
C VAL A 391 -9.12 -1.45 -3.07
N MET A 392 -9.64 -0.22 -2.94
CA MET A 392 -10.89 0.07 -2.22
C MET A 392 -12.10 -0.59 -2.88
N GLY A 393 -12.14 -0.58 -4.23
CA GLY A 393 -13.20 -1.24 -5.00
C GLY A 393 -13.22 -2.75 -4.77
N ARG A 394 -12.04 -3.39 -4.74
CA ARG A 394 -11.94 -4.82 -4.42
C ARG A 394 -12.48 -5.14 -3.03
N VAL A 395 -12.07 -4.37 -2.02
CA VAL A 395 -12.56 -4.53 -0.65
C VAL A 395 -14.08 -4.36 -0.58
N LEU A 396 -14.63 -3.33 -1.26
CA LEU A 396 -16.07 -3.13 -1.32
C LEU A 396 -16.80 -4.34 -1.93
N MET A 397 -16.28 -4.89 -3.04
CA MET A 397 -16.89 -6.05 -3.70
C MET A 397 -16.82 -7.31 -2.82
N ASP A 398 -15.70 -7.56 -2.16
CA ASP A 398 -15.52 -8.71 -1.28
C ASP A 398 -16.44 -8.64 -0.05
N GLU A 399 -16.62 -7.45 0.54
CA GLU A 399 -17.55 -7.22 1.65
C GLU A 399 -19.02 -7.40 1.23
N ILE A 400 -19.42 -6.86 0.08
CA ILE A 400 -20.79 -7.05 -0.44
C ILE A 400 -21.07 -8.53 -0.67
N ARG A 401 -20.11 -9.30 -1.19
CA ARG A 401 -20.26 -10.74 -1.38
C ARG A 401 -20.37 -11.51 -0.07
N SER A 402 -19.62 -11.13 0.93
CA SER A 402 -19.64 -11.78 2.25
C SER A 402 -20.94 -11.51 2.99
N THR A 403 -21.48 -10.29 2.89
CA THR A 403 -22.74 -9.89 3.53
C THR A 403 -23.98 -10.44 2.80
N GLY A 404 -23.85 -10.65 1.47
CA GLY A 404 -24.94 -11.16 0.62
C GLY A 404 -25.88 -10.09 0.12
N MET A 405 -26.86 -10.48 -0.68
CA MET A 405 -27.79 -9.60 -1.41
C MET A 405 -29.20 -9.58 -0.83
N GLY A 406 -29.40 -10.15 0.35
CA GLY A 406 -30.74 -10.28 0.98
C GLY A 406 -31.44 -8.94 1.18
N SER A 407 -30.73 -7.93 1.66
CA SER A 407 -31.28 -6.57 1.87
C SER A 407 -31.74 -5.92 0.56
N ALA A 408 -30.97 -6.06 -0.54
CA ALA A 408 -31.38 -5.53 -1.84
C ALA A 408 -32.64 -6.24 -2.39
N GLN A 409 -32.71 -7.55 -2.23
CA GLN A 409 -33.86 -8.34 -2.68
C GLN A 409 -35.13 -7.96 -1.92
N THR A 410 -35.03 -7.81 -0.59
CA THR A 410 -36.15 -7.36 0.26
C THR A 410 -36.64 -5.98 -0.16
N LEU A 411 -35.75 -5.01 -0.39
CA LEU A 411 -36.15 -3.67 -0.83
C LEU A 411 -36.78 -3.69 -2.22
N LYS A 412 -36.30 -4.53 -3.15
CA LYS A 412 -36.93 -4.72 -4.46
C LYS A 412 -38.31 -5.32 -4.36
N SER A 413 -38.56 -6.26 -3.45
CA SER A 413 -39.90 -6.84 -3.20
C SER A 413 -40.86 -5.81 -2.67
N CYS A 414 -40.39 -4.78 -1.97
CA CYS A 414 -41.15 -3.64 -1.51
C CYS A 414 -41.37 -2.57 -2.61
N GLY A 415 -40.94 -2.81 -3.86
CA GLY A 415 -41.13 -1.88 -4.99
C GLY A 415 -40.04 -0.81 -5.14
N ALA A 416 -38.94 -0.90 -4.40
CA ALA A 416 -37.83 0.05 -4.53
C ALA A 416 -37.13 -0.10 -5.89
N SER A 417 -36.72 1.03 -6.49
CA SER A 417 -35.92 1.02 -7.70
C SER A 417 -34.55 0.34 -7.47
N SER A 418 -33.94 -0.14 -8.54
CA SER A 418 -32.67 -0.87 -8.44
C SER A 418 -31.59 -0.05 -7.72
N ARG A 419 -31.44 1.26 -8.03
CA ARG A 419 -30.46 2.15 -7.38
C ARG A 419 -30.74 2.33 -5.89
N VAL A 420 -32.00 2.53 -5.52
CA VAL A 420 -32.44 2.67 -4.11
C VAL A 420 -32.17 1.37 -3.35
N SER A 421 -32.48 0.22 -3.95
CA SER A 421 -32.25 -1.10 -3.33
C SER A 421 -30.77 -1.37 -3.08
N TRP A 422 -29.89 -0.96 -3.98
CA TRP A 422 -28.44 -1.10 -3.80
C TRP A 422 -27.88 -0.10 -2.79
N LEU A 423 -28.36 1.15 -2.79
CA LEU A 423 -27.91 2.20 -1.89
C LEU A 423 -28.27 1.88 -0.42
N TYR A 424 -29.53 1.53 -0.16
CA TYR A 424 -30.03 1.28 1.20
C TYR A 424 -29.98 -0.19 1.62
N GLY A 425 -29.60 -1.10 0.72
CA GLY A 425 -29.32 -2.48 1.01
C GLY A 425 -27.81 -2.71 1.16
N PRO A 426 -27.15 -3.36 0.19
CA PRO A 426 -25.75 -3.79 0.32
C PRO A 426 -24.78 -2.67 0.70
N LEU A 427 -24.92 -1.47 0.10
CA LEU A 427 -24.02 -0.36 0.41
C LEU A 427 -24.20 0.14 1.85
N ALA A 428 -25.46 0.17 2.35
CA ALA A 428 -25.72 0.54 3.73
C ALA A 428 -25.14 -0.49 4.71
N ASP A 429 -25.27 -1.78 4.40
CA ASP A 429 -24.79 -2.88 5.24
C ASP A 429 -23.26 -2.84 5.41
N VAL A 430 -22.50 -2.55 4.34
CA VAL A 430 -21.04 -2.54 4.35
C VAL A 430 -20.42 -1.15 4.59
N SER A 431 -21.20 -0.07 4.60
CA SER A 431 -20.69 1.32 4.67
C SER A 431 -19.76 1.54 5.84
N ARG A 432 -20.02 0.93 6.97
CA ARG A 432 -19.24 1.12 8.20
C ARG A 432 -17.86 0.48 8.10
N SER A 433 -17.79 -0.80 7.72
CA SER A 433 -16.52 -1.51 7.55
C SER A 433 -15.70 -0.86 6.44
N TYR A 434 -16.35 -0.50 5.35
CA TYR A 434 -15.72 0.21 4.23
C TYR A 434 -15.10 1.55 4.65
N LEU A 435 -15.82 2.40 5.42
CA LEU A 435 -15.29 3.67 5.91
C LEU A 435 -14.19 3.48 6.95
N THR A 436 -14.28 2.44 7.79
CA THR A 436 -13.21 2.10 8.73
C THR A 436 -11.93 1.72 7.98
N TYR A 437 -12.06 0.94 6.90
CA TYR A 437 -10.93 0.60 6.04
C TYR A 437 -10.40 1.83 5.26
N ALA A 438 -11.30 2.73 4.83
CA ALA A 438 -10.91 3.98 4.15
C ALA A 438 -10.06 4.89 5.05
N THR A 439 -10.38 5.01 6.35
CA THR A 439 -9.56 5.77 7.29
C THR A 439 -8.17 5.17 7.49
N TYR A 440 -8.07 3.85 7.56
CA TYR A 440 -6.76 3.17 7.55
C TYR A 440 -6.00 3.44 6.24
N ARG A 441 -6.69 3.39 5.10
CA ARG A 441 -6.08 3.59 3.79
C ARG A 441 -5.58 5.01 3.56
N MET A 442 -6.18 5.99 4.23
CA MET A 442 -5.76 7.40 4.17
C MET A 442 -4.30 7.59 4.61
N ASP A 443 -3.87 6.90 5.67
CA ASP A 443 -2.47 6.91 6.12
C ASP A 443 -1.53 6.32 5.06
N VAL A 444 -1.94 5.24 4.39
CA VAL A 444 -1.15 4.63 3.31
C VAL A 444 -1.04 5.60 2.12
N ILE A 445 -2.15 6.23 1.71
CA ILE A 445 -2.18 7.20 0.61
C ILE A 445 -1.25 8.39 0.91
N LEU A 446 -1.23 8.89 2.14
CA LEU A 446 -0.33 9.97 2.55
C LEU A 446 1.14 9.60 2.35
N ARG A 447 1.55 8.38 2.70
CA ARG A 447 2.92 7.89 2.47
C ARG A 447 3.23 7.73 0.99
N ASP A 448 2.27 7.25 0.22
CA ASP A 448 2.41 7.00 -1.22
C ASP A 448 2.48 8.31 -2.02
N THR A 449 2.14 9.49 -1.45
CA THR A 449 2.37 10.79 -2.12
C THR A 449 3.83 11.05 -2.42
N ALA A 450 4.77 10.47 -1.66
CA ALA A 450 6.19 10.54 -1.94
C ALA A 450 6.54 9.96 -3.32
N ILE A 451 5.83 8.91 -3.76
CA ILE A 451 6.03 8.25 -5.06
C ILE A 451 5.60 9.17 -6.20
N ILE A 452 4.46 9.83 -6.04
CA ILE A 452 3.85 10.67 -7.09
C ILE A 452 4.56 12.00 -7.23
N GLY A 453 5.19 12.51 -6.19
CA GLY A 453 6.01 13.71 -6.26
C GLY A 453 7.09 13.63 -7.35
N LEU A 454 7.56 12.42 -7.67
CA LEU A 454 8.51 12.15 -8.76
C LEU A 454 7.97 12.51 -10.15
N VAL A 455 6.67 12.49 -10.34
CA VAL A 455 6.02 12.66 -11.65
C VAL A 455 5.26 13.99 -11.74
N GLY A 456 4.82 14.54 -10.60
CA GLY A 456 3.88 15.65 -10.56
C GLY A 456 4.45 17.04 -10.31
N GLY A 457 5.76 17.18 -10.04
CA GLY A 457 6.39 18.50 -9.87
C GLY A 457 5.97 19.28 -8.62
N ALA A 458 5.42 18.64 -7.58
CA ALA A 458 4.98 19.31 -6.36
C ALA A 458 4.99 18.40 -5.12
N GLY A 459 5.04 19.02 -3.94
CA GLY A 459 5.00 18.33 -2.64
C GLY A 459 6.36 17.81 -2.18
N LEU A 460 6.33 17.09 -1.03
CA LEU A 460 7.54 16.57 -0.39
C LEU A 460 8.29 15.56 -1.26
N GLY A 461 7.59 14.76 -2.06
CA GLY A 461 8.22 13.79 -2.96
C GLY A 461 9.04 14.46 -4.07
N TRP A 462 8.56 15.55 -4.64
CA TRP A 462 9.30 16.35 -5.65
C TRP A 462 10.57 16.95 -5.04
N GLN A 463 10.43 17.60 -3.87
CA GLN A 463 11.55 18.19 -3.16
C GLN A 463 12.62 17.15 -2.78
N LEU A 464 12.17 15.94 -2.43
CA LEU A 464 13.08 14.83 -2.14
C LEU A 464 13.92 14.46 -3.36
N MET A 465 13.29 14.35 -4.53
CA MET A 465 14.01 14.01 -5.77
C MET A 465 14.97 15.11 -6.19
N GLU A 466 14.57 16.36 -6.07
CA GLU A 466 15.43 17.51 -6.35
C GLU A 466 16.65 17.52 -5.41
N ALA A 467 16.42 17.33 -4.11
CA ALA A 467 17.49 17.26 -3.12
C ALA A 467 18.44 16.07 -3.33
N LEU A 468 17.91 14.89 -3.73
CA LEU A 468 18.72 13.72 -4.06
C LEU A 468 19.55 13.92 -5.34
N SER A 469 18.95 14.52 -6.38
CA SER A 469 19.65 14.77 -7.65
C SER A 469 20.75 15.84 -7.52
N SER A 470 20.59 16.78 -6.59
CA SER A 470 21.56 17.83 -6.27
C SER A 470 22.53 17.46 -5.14
N PHE A 471 22.44 16.22 -4.61
CA PHE A 471 23.29 15.72 -3.51
C PHE A 471 23.22 16.57 -2.22
N HIS A 472 22.12 17.26 -1.98
CA HIS A 472 21.92 18.07 -0.78
C HIS A 472 21.41 17.21 0.40
N TRP A 473 22.30 16.49 1.07
CA TRP A 473 21.98 15.50 2.12
C TRP A 473 21.23 16.06 3.33
N TRP A 474 21.57 17.26 3.79
CA TRP A 474 20.84 17.92 4.87
C TRP A 474 19.38 18.16 4.51
N LEU A 475 19.14 18.60 3.27
CA LEU A 475 17.79 18.82 2.77
C LEU A 475 17.02 17.50 2.67
N VAL A 476 17.66 16.43 2.20
CA VAL A 476 17.08 15.08 2.18
C VAL A 476 16.67 14.65 3.59
N LEU A 477 17.54 14.82 4.60
CA LEU A 477 17.21 14.49 5.99
C LEU A 477 16.02 15.28 6.53
N TRP A 478 15.94 16.60 6.25
CA TRP A 478 14.81 17.44 6.64
C TRP A 478 13.51 17.00 5.97
N ILE A 479 13.53 16.69 4.68
CA ILE A 479 12.35 16.23 3.93
C ILE A 479 11.88 14.87 4.47
N VAL A 480 12.79 13.95 4.74
CA VAL A 480 12.49 12.63 5.32
C VAL A 480 11.89 12.78 6.72
N LEU A 481 12.47 13.67 7.55
CA LEU A 481 11.94 13.97 8.87
C LEU A 481 10.53 14.58 8.80
N MET A 482 10.30 15.54 7.90
CA MET A 482 8.97 16.14 7.69
C MET A 482 7.96 15.12 7.19
N SER A 483 8.35 14.25 6.27
CA SER A 483 7.50 13.15 5.78
C SER A 483 7.14 12.19 6.91
N ALA A 484 8.09 11.84 7.78
CA ALA A 484 7.86 10.99 8.94
C ALA A 484 6.91 11.64 9.96
N VAL A 485 7.12 12.91 10.28
CA VAL A 485 6.23 13.67 11.18
C VAL A 485 4.82 13.74 10.61
N LEU A 486 4.68 14.06 9.34
CA LEU A 486 3.38 14.17 8.67
C LEU A 486 2.63 12.82 8.66
N THR A 487 3.35 11.72 8.42
CA THR A 487 2.79 10.36 8.47
C THR A 487 2.35 10.00 9.90
N LEU A 488 3.15 10.29 10.92
CA LEU A 488 2.77 10.02 12.32
C LEU A 488 1.55 10.83 12.76
N LEU A 489 1.44 12.09 12.29
CA LEU A 489 0.25 12.91 12.51
C LEU A 489 -0.97 12.36 11.80
N GLY A 490 -0.82 11.95 10.53
CA GLY A 490 -1.87 11.31 9.74
C GLY A 490 -2.37 10.03 10.38
N GLU A 491 -1.46 9.18 10.88
CA GLU A 491 -1.78 7.97 11.62
C GLU A 491 -2.57 8.26 12.90
N SER A 492 -2.12 9.23 13.71
CA SER A 492 -2.82 9.62 14.94
C SER A 492 -4.23 10.15 14.65
N LEU A 493 -4.41 10.85 13.54
CA LEU A 493 -5.71 11.33 13.09
C LEU A 493 -6.61 10.17 12.64
N ALA A 494 -6.07 9.23 11.87
CA ALA A 494 -6.79 8.03 11.42
C ALA A 494 -7.26 7.18 12.61
N GLU A 495 -6.42 6.98 13.63
CA GLU A 495 -6.79 6.26 14.87
C GLU A 495 -7.93 6.96 15.63
N ARG A 496 -7.89 8.29 15.73
CA ARG A 496 -8.98 9.05 16.36
C ARG A 496 -10.28 8.93 15.58
N LEU A 497 -10.24 9.03 14.26
CA LEU A 497 -11.41 8.86 13.41
C LEU A 497 -12.00 7.44 13.53
N GLN A 498 -11.17 6.41 13.53
CA GLN A 498 -11.61 5.03 13.77
C GLN A 498 -12.24 4.85 15.16
N GLY A 499 -11.66 5.44 16.20
CA GLY A 499 -12.23 5.46 17.54
C GLY A 499 -13.62 6.08 17.57
N CYS A 500 -13.85 7.17 16.84
CA CYS A 500 -15.17 7.79 16.70
C CYS A 500 -16.21 6.88 16.00
N TRP A 501 -15.79 6.10 15.00
CA TRP A 501 -16.66 5.14 14.32
C TRP A 501 -16.98 3.93 15.21
N ASN A 502 -16.00 3.44 15.98
CA ASN A 502 -16.17 2.26 16.85
C ASN A 502 -16.89 2.55 18.16
N SER A 503 -16.64 3.70 18.80
CA SER A 503 -17.33 4.09 20.05
C SER A 503 -18.84 4.29 19.86
N ARG A 504 -19.26 4.75 18.68
CA ARG A 504 -20.69 4.80 18.31
C ARG A 504 -21.33 3.41 18.12
N ALA A 505 -20.52 2.33 18.07
CA ALA A 505 -21.01 0.96 17.98
C ALA A 505 -21.42 0.37 19.31
N MET A 506 -20.72 0.73 20.40
CA MET A 506 -21.09 0.27 21.74
C MET A 506 -22.27 1.05 22.35
N ALA A 507 -22.68 2.14 21.71
CA ALA A 507 -23.83 2.96 22.12
C ALA A 507 -25.12 2.65 21.33
N LEU A 508 -25.10 1.67 20.44
CA LEU A 508 -26.25 1.13 19.67
C LEU A 508 -26.48 -0.34 20.00
#